data_4db4b63291300f73755be3ceb80a2a00
#
_entry.id   4db4b63291300f73755be3ceb80a2a00
#
_cell.length_a   1.000
_cell.length_b   1.000
_cell.length_c   1.000
_cell.angle_alpha   90.00
_cell.angle_beta   90.00
_cell.angle_gamma   90.00
#
_symmetry.space_group_name_H-M   'P 1'
#
loop_
_entity.id
_entity.type
_entity.pdbx_description
1 polymer ?
#
loop_
_entity_poly.entity_id
_entity_poly.type
_entity_poly.pdbx_seq_one_letter_code
_entity_poly.pdbx_strand_id
1 'polypeptide(L)'
;KFIMPYVDAPVAMIALKELAKKDKEEFYKAIEEMYEVILSSSKHTDIISEKDKNSANGRDLGIILEKGYIDMVPLNCFYDGSRKNPRDRFIYYDQEFYIENCPAKSILHRSLSIIYDETDKEFEQLIPRSEIMDRFGLTECEDIWSHMSSKFTQKLRNQAELETYYRNRRV
;
A
#
# COMPACT_ATOMS: atom_id res chain seq x y z
N LYS A 1 -18.42 -23.20 6.04
CA LYS A 1 -17.04 -23.66 5.97
C LYS A 1 -16.32 -22.72 5.00
N PHE A 2 -15.44 -21.88 5.51
CA PHE A 2 -14.63 -20.97 4.68
C PHE A 2 -13.46 -21.80 4.14
N ILE A 3 -13.27 -21.83 2.83
CA ILE A 3 -12.14 -22.52 2.20
C ILE A 3 -11.35 -21.43 1.45
N MET A 4 -10.16 -21.11 1.92
CA MET A 4 -9.19 -20.31 1.17
C MET A 4 -8.25 -21.23 0.42
N PRO A 5 -7.91 -20.94 -0.86
CA PRO A 5 -6.88 -21.70 -1.55
C PRO A 5 -5.54 -21.50 -0.81
N TYR A 6 -4.77 -22.58 -0.69
CA TYR A 6 -3.42 -22.51 -0.17
C TYR A 6 -2.51 -21.80 -1.19
N VAL A 7 -1.73 -20.83 -0.73
CA VAL A 7 -0.73 -20.12 -1.53
C VAL A 7 0.64 -20.50 -1.00
N ASP A 8 1.42 -21.21 -1.81
CA ASP A 8 2.80 -21.61 -1.49
C ASP A 8 3.78 -20.50 -1.88
N ALA A 9 3.69 -19.38 -1.17
CA ALA A 9 4.56 -18.24 -1.35
C ALA A 9 4.72 -17.48 -0.03
N PRO A 10 5.84 -16.82 0.22
CA PRO A 10 6.03 -15.99 1.42
C PRO A 10 5.16 -14.73 1.39
N VAL A 11 4.89 -14.17 2.57
CA VAL A 11 4.31 -12.83 2.70
C VAL A 11 5.21 -11.83 1.99
N ALA A 12 4.62 -10.94 1.19
CA ALA A 12 5.37 -10.03 0.32
C ALA A 12 6.33 -9.13 1.11
N MET A 13 5.98 -8.71 2.32
CA MET A 13 6.86 -7.94 3.21
C MET A 13 8.21 -8.64 3.44
N ILE A 14 8.19 -9.94 3.73
CA ILE A 14 9.41 -10.74 3.98
C ILE A 14 10.17 -10.95 2.67
N ALA A 15 9.45 -11.35 1.61
CA ALA A 15 10.05 -11.62 0.31
C ALA A 15 10.77 -10.39 -0.28
N LEU A 16 10.15 -9.20 -0.19
CA LEU A 16 10.72 -7.96 -0.70
C LEU A 16 11.98 -7.55 0.06
N LYS A 17 12.00 -7.68 1.38
CA LYS A 17 13.21 -7.42 2.19
C LYS A 17 14.36 -8.38 1.84
N GLU A 18 14.06 -9.67 1.67
CA GLU A 18 15.06 -10.65 1.26
C GLU A 18 15.53 -10.42 -0.19
N LEU A 19 14.65 -9.98 -1.08
CA LEU A 19 15.01 -9.60 -2.45
C LEU A 19 15.97 -8.42 -2.45
N ALA A 20 15.69 -7.36 -1.68
CA ALA A 20 16.55 -6.19 -1.55
C ALA A 20 17.97 -6.53 -1.08
N LYS A 21 18.09 -7.48 -0.14
CA LYS A 21 19.41 -7.96 0.33
C LYS A 21 20.22 -8.67 -0.75
N LYS A 22 19.54 -9.34 -1.68
CA LYS A 22 20.17 -10.10 -2.77
C LYS A 22 20.46 -9.23 -3.99
N ASP A 23 19.50 -8.42 -4.40
CA ASP A 23 19.55 -7.61 -5.62
C ASP A 23 18.63 -6.39 -5.48
N LYS A 24 19.21 -5.21 -5.36
CA LYS A 24 18.49 -3.95 -5.23
C LYS A 24 17.64 -3.61 -6.46
N GLU A 25 18.15 -3.89 -7.65
CA GLU A 25 17.42 -3.58 -8.89
C GLU A 25 16.20 -4.48 -9.06
N GLU A 26 16.30 -5.76 -8.73
CA GLU A 26 15.14 -6.65 -8.71
C GLU A 26 14.13 -6.24 -7.62
N PHE A 27 14.59 -5.71 -6.47
CA PHE A 27 13.69 -5.13 -5.48
C PHE A 27 12.94 -3.91 -6.03
N TYR A 28 13.63 -2.96 -6.66
CA TYR A 28 12.97 -1.80 -7.26
C TYR A 28 11.96 -2.20 -8.34
N LYS A 29 12.33 -3.15 -9.18
CA LYS A 29 11.44 -3.71 -10.19
C LYS A 29 10.20 -4.38 -9.56
N ALA A 30 10.37 -5.12 -8.46
CA ALA A 30 9.23 -5.69 -7.74
C ALA A 30 8.30 -4.60 -7.18
N ILE A 31 8.83 -3.46 -6.71
CA ILE A 31 8.02 -2.32 -6.28
C ILE A 31 7.30 -1.67 -7.47
N GLU A 32 7.93 -1.56 -8.65
CA GLU A 32 7.28 -1.11 -9.89
C GLU A 32 6.13 -2.04 -10.26
N GLU A 33 6.34 -3.37 -10.24
CA GLU A 33 5.30 -4.38 -10.48
C GLU A 33 4.15 -4.27 -9.46
N MET A 34 4.45 -4.05 -8.19
CA MET A 34 3.44 -3.81 -7.15
C MET A 34 2.61 -2.56 -7.47
N TYR A 35 3.26 -1.49 -7.90
CA TYR A 35 2.55 -0.26 -8.28
C TYR A 35 1.64 -0.46 -9.50
N GLU A 36 2.10 -1.21 -10.51
CA GLU A 36 1.28 -1.59 -11.67
C GLU A 36 0.03 -2.40 -11.26
N VAL A 37 0.15 -3.29 -10.27
CA VAL A 37 -0.99 -4.02 -9.71
C VAL A 37 -1.96 -3.06 -9.03
N ILE A 38 -1.47 -2.10 -8.24
CA ILE A 38 -2.28 -1.06 -7.61
C ILE A 38 -3.02 -0.25 -8.69
N LEU A 39 -2.34 0.21 -9.73
CA LEU A 39 -2.94 0.97 -10.84
C LEU A 39 -4.03 0.18 -11.57
N SER A 40 -3.86 -1.13 -11.72
CA SER A 40 -4.82 -2.00 -12.40
C SER A 40 -5.98 -2.47 -11.52
N SER A 41 -5.95 -2.19 -10.21
CA SER A 41 -6.95 -2.67 -9.24
C SER A 41 -8.32 -2.01 -9.38
N SER A 42 -8.39 -0.84 -10.02
CA SER A 42 -9.62 -0.08 -10.23
C SER A 42 -9.56 0.73 -11.51
N LYS A 43 -10.70 1.23 -11.96
CA LYS A 43 -10.75 2.21 -13.05
C LYS A 43 -10.10 3.51 -12.62
N HIS A 44 -9.54 4.22 -13.61
CA HIS A 44 -9.00 5.55 -13.43
C HIS A 44 -10.11 6.59 -13.58
N THR A 45 -9.97 7.71 -12.88
CA THR A 45 -10.91 8.85 -12.94
C THR A 45 -10.14 10.16 -12.87
N ASP A 46 -10.75 11.23 -13.40
CA ASP A 46 -10.25 12.60 -13.22
C ASP A 46 -10.91 13.31 -12.02
N ILE A 47 -11.77 12.59 -11.30
CA ILE A 47 -12.49 13.15 -10.15
C ILE A 47 -11.57 13.11 -8.93
N ILE A 48 -11.32 14.28 -8.36
CA ILE A 48 -10.57 14.44 -7.10
C ILE A 48 -11.49 15.15 -6.12
N SER A 49 -11.49 14.73 -4.85
CA SER A 49 -12.27 15.42 -3.83
C SER A 49 -11.78 16.88 -3.67
N GLU A 50 -12.67 17.82 -3.44
CA GLU A 50 -12.30 19.23 -3.21
C GLU A 50 -11.31 19.38 -2.04
N LYS A 51 -11.42 18.51 -1.04
CA LYS A 51 -10.49 18.48 0.08
C LYS A 51 -9.08 18.07 -0.36
N ASP A 52 -8.95 17.02 -1.14
CA ASP A 52 -7.64 16.53 -1.59
C ASP A 52 -7.03 17.50 -2.60
N LYS A 53 -7.85 18.12 -3.45
CA LYS A 53 -7.43 19.17 -4.36
C LYS A 53 -6.87 20.39 -3.61
N ASN A 54 -7.55 20.83 -2.56
CA ASN A 54 -7.08 21.92 -1.71
C ASN A 54 -5.79 21.56 -0.96
N SER A 55 -5.68 20.31 -0.46
CA SER A 55 -4.47 19.82 0.19
C SER A 55 -3.30 19.71 -0.78
N ALA A 56 -3.56 19.34 -2.03
CA ALA A 56 -2.56 19.27 -3.08
C ALA A 56 -1.95 20.66 -3.38
N ASN A 57 -2.73 21.72 -3.30
CA ASN A 57 -2.27 23.08 -3.57
C ASN A 57 -1.50 23.20 -4.88
N GLY A 58 -2.02 22.59 -5.96
CA GLY A 58 -1.43 22.58 -7.29
C GLY A 58 -0.36 21.52 -7.52
N ARG A 59 0.01 20.73 -6.51
CA ARG A 59 0.92 19.57 -6.68
C ARG A 59 0.22 18.44 -7.42
N ASP A 60 1.00 17.64 -8.17
CA ASP A 60 0.49 16.50 -8.94
C ASP A 60 0.25 15.28 -8.04
N LEU A 61 -1.01 14.88 -7.92
CA LEU A 61 -1.39 13.67 -7.17
C LEU A 61 -1.26 12.38 -8.01
N GLY A 62 -0.90 12.47 -9.28
CA GLY A 62 -0.78 11.33 -10.19
C GLY A 62 -2.13 10.73 -10.55
N ILE A 63 -2.14 9.43 -10.85
CA ILE A 63 -3.33 8.69 -11.26
C ILE A 63 -4.30 8.54 -10.10
N ILE A 64 -5.56 8.89 -10.33
CA ILE A 64 -6.66 8.74 -9.37
C ILE A 64 -7.45 7.47 -9.72
N LEU A 65 -7.65 6.61 -8.75
CA LEU A 65 -8.45 5.40 -8.85
C LEU A 65 -9.89 5.70 -8.41
N GLU A 66 -10.91 5.19 -9.13
CA GLU A 66 -12.31 5.29 -8.67
C GLU A 66 -12.47 4.66 -7.28
N LYS A 67 -11.78 3.53 -7.04
CA LYS A 67 -11.70 2.84 -5.75
C LYS A 67 -10.25 2.50 -5.44
N GLY A 68 -9.65 3.20 -4.51
CA GLY A 68 -8.32 2.86 -4.03
C GLY A 68 -8.40 1.89 -2.85
N TYR A 69 -8.00 0.64 -3.05
CA TYR A 69 -7.95 -0.37 -2.00
C TYR A 69 -6.74 -0.11 -1.10
N ILE A 70 -6.96 0.66 -0.05
CA ILE A 70 -5.91 1.22 0.81
C ILE A 70 -5.10 0.15 1.57
N ASP A 71 -5.64 -1.05 1.70
CA ASP A 71 -4.99 -2.20 2.32
C ASP A 71 -4.30 -3.14 1.31
N MET A 72 -4.07 -2.68 0.09
CA MET A 72 -3.13 -3.31 -0.85
C MET A 72 -1.68 -3.06 -0.38
N VAL A 73 -1.34 -3.66 0.75
CA VAL A 73 -0.05 -3.50 1.42
C VAL A 73 0.70 -4.83 1.48
N PRO A 74 2.04 -4.83 1.58
CA PRO A 74 2.84 -6.07 1.59
C PRO A 74 2.53 -7.06 2.71
N LEU A 75 1.89 -6.61 3.80
CA LEU A 75 1.42 -7.49 4.88
C LEU A 75 0.19 -8.31 4.48
N ASN A 76 -0.63 -7.79 3.57
CA ASN A 76 -1.87 -8.43 3.08
C ASN A 76 -1.66 -9.04 1.68
N CYS A 77 -0.44 -9.51 1.41
CA CYS A 77 -0.06 -10.01 0.10
C CYS A 77 1.00 -11.11 0.21
N PHE A 78 0.88 -12.14 -0.63
CA PHE A 78 1.96 -13.08 -0.91
C PHE A 78 2.73 -12.63 -2.16
N TYR A 79 4.03 -12.92 -2.21
CA TYR A 79 4.85 -12.65 -3.38
C TYR A 79 5.47 -13.93 -3.94
N ASP A 80 5.10 -14.26 -5.17
CA ASP A 80 5.60 -15.41 -5.92
C ASP A 80 6.42 -14.93 -7.13
N GLY A 81 7.71 -14.69 -6.91
CA GLY A 81 8.64 -14.23 -7.95
C GLY A 81 8.86 -15.22 -9.10
N SER A 82 8.43 -16.49 -8.95
CA SER A 82 8.56 -17.52 -10.00
C SER A 82 7.53 -17.37 -11.12
N ARG A 83 6.46 -16.61 -10.90
CA ARG A 83 5.41 -16.39 -11.90
C ARG A 83 5.92 -15.58 -13.08
N LYS A 84 5.57 -16.04 -14.28
CA LYS A 84 6.01 -15.42 -15.53
C LYS A 84 5.40 -14.03 -15.76
N ASN A 85 4.11 -13.87 -15.41
CA ASN A 85 3.43 -12.61 -15.55
C ASN A 85 3.66 -11.77 -14.26
N PRO A 86 4.30 -10.60 -14.35
CA PRO A 86 4.57 -9.75 -13.19
C PRO A 86 3.34 -9.41 -12.36
N ARG A 87 2.20 -9.19 -13.01
CA ARG A 87 0.94 -8.86 -12.32
C ARG A 87 0.41 -9.99 -11.44
N ASP A 88 0.79 -11.23 -11.72
CA ASP A 88 0.34 -12.39 -10.94
C ASP A 88 1.27 -12.70 -9.77
N ARG A 89 2.44 -12.03 -9.67
CA ARG A 89 3.41 -12.23 -8.60
C ARG A 89 2.91 -11.77 -7.25
N PHE A 90 2.07 -10.72 -7.22
CA PHE A 90 1.46 -10.19 -6.00
C PHE A 90 0.05 -10.75 -5.85
N ILE A 91 -0.15 -11.59 -4.83
CA ILE A 91 -1.41 -12.27 -4.56
C ILE A 91 -2.00 -11.63 -3.31
N TYR A 92 -2.84 -10.63 -3.52
CA TYR A 92 -3.50 -9.91 -2.44
C TYR A 92 -4.66 -10.73 -1.86
N TYR A 93 -4.78 -10.68 -0.55
CA TYR A 93 -5.91 -11.17 0.23
C TYR A 93 -6.37 -10.06 1.18
N ASP A 94 -7.58 -10.10 1.69
CA ASP A 94 -8.10 -9.11 2.62
C ASP A 94 -8.22 -7.68 2.03
N GLN A 95 -9.07 -7.55 1.00
CA GLN A 95 -9.33 -6.29 0.29
C GLN A 95 -10.71 -5.72 0.65
N GLU A 96 -10.98 -5.52 1.96
CA GLU A 96 -12.30 -5.11 2.44
C GLU A 96 -12.54 -3.60 2.33
N PHE A 97 -11.48 -2.78 2.39
CA PHE A 97 -11.59 -1.34 2.51
C PHE A 97 -11.09 -0.61 1.28
N TYR A 98 -11.86 0.38 0.85
CA TYR A 98 -11.45 1.29 -0.22
C TYR A 98 -11.79 2.75 0.11
N ILE A 99 -11.11 3.64 -0.55
CA ILE A 99 -11.37 5.09 -0.57
C ILE A 99 -11.79 5.45 -1.99
N GLU A 100 -12.90 6.18 -2.14
CA GLU A 100 -13.34 6.69 -3.44
C GLU A 100 -12.43 7.82 -3.91
N ASN A 101 -12.16 7.85 -5.22
CA ASN A 101 -11.34 8.86 -5.87
C ASN A 101 -9.97 9.02 -5.21
N CYS A 102 -9.29 7.91 -5.03
CA CYS A 102 -8.05 7.81 -4.26
C CYS A 102 -6.82 7.91 -5.16
N PRO A 103 -5.86 8.79 -4.88
CA PRO A 103 -4.58 8.78 -5.58
C PRO A 103 -3.83 7.46 -5.39
N ALA A 104 -3.46 6.79 -6.48
CA ALA A 104 -2.75 5.50 -6.43
C ALA A 104 -1.41 5.60 -5.66
N LYS A 105 -0.73 6.75 -5.76
CA LYS A 105 0.50 7.05 -5.02
C LYS A 105 0.31 6.99 -3.50
N SER A 106 -0.87 7.29 -2.97
CA SER A 106 -1.12 7.19 -1.52
C SER A 106 -1.08 5.75 -1.02
N ILE A 107 -1.53 4.79 -1.86
CA ILE A 107 -1.50 3.36 -1.55
C ILE A 107 -0.05 2.86 -1.62
N LEU A 108 0.70 3.25 -2.65
CA LEU A 108 2.12 2.92 -2.77
C LEU A 108 2.92 3.48 -1.59
N HIS A 109 2.72 4.76 -1.23
CA HIS A 109 3.36 5.37 -0.08
C HIS A 109 3.09 4.60 1.22
N ARG A 110 1.83 4.21 1.47
CA ARG A 110 1.44 3.40 2.62
C ARG A 110 2.16 2.04 2.61
N SER A 111 2.20 1.38 1.46
CA SER A 111 2.88 0.10 1.28
C SER A 111 4.37 0.20 1.60
N LEU A 112 5.05 1.24 1.09
CA LEU A 112 6.45 1.51 1.39
C LEU A 112 6.65 1.85 2.87
N SER A 113 5.79 2.68 3.47
CA SER A 113 5.88 3.02 4.89
C SER A 113 5.78 1.80 5.81
N ILE A 114 5.09 0.74 5.38
CA ILE A 114 5.00 -0.52 6.12
C ILE A 114 6.28 -1.34 5.95
N ILE A 115 6.92 -1.32 4.77
CA ILE A 115 8.21 -1.98 4.55
C ILE A 115 9.30 -1.36 5.43
N TYR A 116 9.28 -0.04 5.58
CA TYR A 116 10.21 0.71 6.43
C TYR A 116 9.69 0.77 7.87
N ASP A 117 9.81 -0.35 8.57
CA ASP A 117 9.58 -0.41 10.01
C ASP A 117 10.69 0.37 10.74
N GLU A 118 10.30 1.24 11.69
CA GLU A 118 11.25 2.06 12.48
C GLU A 118 12.33 1.23 13.20
N THR A 119 12.10 -0.06 13.39
CA THR A 119 13.03 -0.98 14.03
C THR A 119 14.06 -1.58 13.07
N ASP A 120 13.84 -1.55 11.75
CA ASP A 120 14.70 -2.18 10.74
C ASP A 120 15.73 -1.20 10.15
N LYS A 121 16.69 -0.81 10.98
CA LYS A 121 17.78 0.10 10.55
C LYS A 121 18.69 -0.50 9.48
N GLU A 122 18.82 -1.81 9.41
CA GLU A 122 19.65 -2.47 8.40
C GLU A 122 19.01 -2.32 7.01
N PHE A 123 17.70 -2.43 6.92
CA PHE A 123 16.99 -2.21 5.66
C PHE A 123 17.09 -0.76 5.19
N GLU A 124 16.97 0.22 6.10
CA GLU A 124 17.13 1.65 5.81
C GLU A 124 18.55 1.97 5.30
N GLN A 125 19.58 1.31 5.83
CA GLN A 125 20.96 1.47 5.34
C GLN A 125 21.16 0.83 3.96
N LEU A 126 20.48 -0.25 3.69
CA LEU A 126 20.56 -0.98 2.42
C LEU A 126 19.83 -0.22 1.30
N ILE A 127 18.61 0.20 1.56
CA ILE A 127 17.73 0.97 0.65
C ILE A 127 17.27 2.21 1.41
N PRO A 128 17.90 3.37 1.25
CA PRO A 128 17.45 4.60 1.91
C PRO A 128 16.00 4.94 1.52
N ARG A 129 15.16 5.23 2.52
CA ARG A 129 13.76 5.58 2.28
C ARG A 129 13.61 6.77 1.33
N SER A 130 14.48 7.77 1.46
CA SER A 130 14.50 8.92 0.56
C SER A 130 14.71 8.53 -0.91
N GLU A 131 15.61 7.58 -1.17
CA GLU A 131 15.91 7.11 -2.52
C GLU A 131 14.69 6.47 -3.20
N ILE A 132 13.96 5.61 -2.48
CA ILE A 132 12.78 4.97 -3.04
C ILE A 132 11.61 5.95 -3.17
N MET A 133 11.44 6.88 -2.23
CA MET A 133 10.41 7.92 -2.32
C MET A 133 10.62 8.83 -3.53
N ASP A 134 11.85 9.23 -3.79
CA ASP A 134 12.21 10.05 -4.96
C ASP A 134 12.02 9.27 -6.25
N ARG A 135 12.47 8.01 -6.30
CA ARG A 135 12.33 7.15 -7.50
C ARG A 135 10.87 7.00 -7.96
N PHE A 136 9.95 6.93 -7.03
CA PHE A 136 8.50 6.81 -7.33
C PHE A 136 7.74 8.15 -7.33
N GLY A 137 8.44 9.26 -7.17
CA GLY A 137 7.86 10.61 -7.17
C GLY A 137 6.84 10.80 -6.05
N LEU A 138 7.17 10.31 -4.84
CA LEU A 138 6.30 10.38 -3.66
C LEU A 138 6.68 11.54 -2.74
N THR A 139 7.91 12.03 -2.80
CA THR A 139 8.50 13.02 -1.89
C THR A 139 7.73 14.33 -1.88
N GLU A 140 7.32 14.84 -3.04
CA GLU A 140 6.65 16.15 -3.15
C GLU A 140 5.31 16.21 -2.39
N CYS A 141 4.61 15.09 -2.29
CA CYS A 141 3.29 15.00 -1.65
C CYS A 141 3.29 14.09 -0.39
N GLU A 142 4.43 13.85 0.22
CA GLU A 142 4.56 12.90 1.35
C GLU A 142 3.67 13.28 2.55
N ASP A 143 3.51 14.57 2.82
CA ASP A 143 2.59 15.09 3.83
C ASP A 143 1.13 14.70 3.56
N ILE A 144 0.71 14.73 2.30
CA ILE A 144 -0.65 14.35 1.88
C ILE A 144 -0.84 12.85 2.05
N TRP A 145 0.11 12.04 1.57
CA TRP A 145 0.05 10.59 1.68
C TRP A 145 0.02 10.11 3.13
N SER A 146 0.85 10.70 3.97
CA SER A 146 0.90 10.42 5.41
C SER A 146 -0.42 10.77 6.10
N HIS A 147 -1.01 11.93 5.76
CA HIS A 147 -2.31 12.34 6.29
C HIS A 147 -3.42 11.37 5.88
N MET A 148 -3.48 10.96 4.60
CA MET A 148 -4.48 10.01 4.10
C MET A 148 -4.38 8.66 4.83
N SER A 149 -3.16 8.12 4.99
CA SER A 149 -2.91 6.87 5.71
C SER A 149 -3.30 6.95 7.18
N SER A 150 -2.94 8.05 7.87
CA SER A 150 -3.28 8.28 9.28
C SER A 150 -4.79 8.38 9.50
N LYS A 151 -5.49 9.12 8.65
CA LYS A 151 -6.94 9.27 8.71
C LYS A 151 -7.66 7.94 8.51
N PHE A 152 -7.20 7.12 7.58
CA PHE A 152 -7.73 5.78 7.37
C PHE A 152 -7.53 4.90 8.61
N THR A 153 -6.33 4.87 9.18
CA THR A 153 -6.01 4.10 10.38
C THR A 153 -6.86 4.53 11.59
N GLN A 154 -7.06 5.85 11.75
CA GLN A 154 -7.92 6.38 12.81
C GLN A 154 -9.37 5.92 12.65
N LYS A 155 -9.90 5.96 11.41
CA LYS A 155 -11.28 5.48 11.12
C LYS A 155 -11.44 4.01 11.47
N LEU A 156 -10.46 3.15 11.15
CA LEU A 156 -10.50 1.73 11.51
C LEU A 156 -10.46 1.50 13.02
N ARG A 157 -9.60 2.23 13.74
CA ARG A 157 -9.51 2.13 15.21
C ARG A 157 -10.81 2.52 15.88
N ASN A 158 -11.41 3.64 15.49
CA ASN A 158 -12.68 4.09 16.04
C ASN A 158 -13.82 3.10 15.76
N GLN A 159 -13.83 2.47 14.59
CA GLN A 159 -14.82 1.45 14.25
C GLN A 159 -14.65 0.18 15.10
N ALA A 160 -13.42 -0.28 15.31
CA ALA A 160 -13.12 -1.41 16.19
C ALA A 160 -13.48 -1.13 17.67
N GLU A 161 -13.24 0.08 18.15
CA GLU A 161 -13.66 0.50 19.50
C GLU A 161 -15.18 0.52 19.65
N LEU A 162 -15.91 1.02 18.66
CA LEU A 162 -17.37 1.01 18.61
C LEU A 162 -17.93 -0.41 18.59
N GLU A 163 -17.39 -1.31 17.80
CA GLU A 163 -17.79 -2.70 17.76
C GLU A 163 -17.55 -3.40 19.12
N THR A 164 -16.40 -3.15 19.74
CA THR A 164 -16.07 -3.66 21.08
C THR A 164 -17.04 -3.12 22.13
N TYR A 165 -17.34 -1.82 22.06
CA TYR A 165 -18.32 -1.18 22.93
C TYR A 165 -19.72 -1.81 22.78
N TYR A 166 -20.19 -2.04 21.57
CA TYR A 166 -21.50 -2.67 21.33
C TYR A 166 -21.52 -4.15 21.70
N ARG A 167 -20.42 -4.88 21.48
CA ARG A 167 -20.28 -6.28 21.85
C ARG A 167 -20.37 -6.47 23.35
N ASN A 168 -19.73 -5.60 24.13
CA ASN A 168 -19.74 -5.63 25.61
C ASN A 168 -21.07 -5.20 26.24
N ARG A 169 -21.97 -4.58 25.48
CA ARG A 169 -23.32 -4.19 25.93
C ARG A 169 -24.42 -5.17 25.57
N ARG A 170 -24.13 -6.22 24.83
CA ARG A 170 -25.08 -7.29 24.46
C ARG A 170 -25.07 -8.47 25.47
N VAL A 171 -24.70 -8.21 26.70
CA VAL A 171 -24.83 -9.17 27.81
C VAL A 171 -26.07 -8.87 28.60
#